data_5b07cefa73ebb3ae81647781cfb56a42
#
_entry.id   5b07cefa73ebb3ae81647781cfb56a42
#
_cell.length_a   1.000
_cell.length_b   1.000
_cell.length_c   1.000
_cell.angle_alpha   90.00
_cell.angle_beta   90.00
_cell.angle_gamma   90.00
#
_symmetry.space_group_name_H-M   'P 1'
#
loop_
_entity.id
_entity.type
_entity.pdbx_description
1 polymer ?
#
loop_
_entity_poly.entity_id
_entity_poly.type
_entity_poly.pdbx_seq_one_letter_code
_entity_poly.pdbx_strand_id
1 'polypeptide(L)'
;MIELPETKGSRVVKFIEKFCVHGEGDFFGEPFRLDDWQKALIYELYEVNKKGNRKYREGLIGLPKGNGKSALIAALGLYELLGSGVTSPLVAVAAASYEQANLVFGTMKTICNESHLLRNMVTTYENEIQIKNAPGRAFRVAAKAGTADGGRNSCFIA
;
A
#
# COMPACT_ATOMS: atom_id res chain seq x y z
N MET A 1 -31.63 5.74 13.73
CA MET A 1 -30.47 4.83 13.67
C MET A 1 -29.48 5.43 12.68
N ILE A 2 -28.28 5.78 13.12
CA ILE A 2 -27.23 6.27 12.22
C ILE A 2 -26.70 5.03 11.50
N GLU A 3 -26.97 4.92 10.18
CA GLU A 3 -26.34 3.87 9.36
C GLU A 3 -24.83 4.18 9.30
N LEU A 4 -24.02 3.26 9.84
CA LEU A 4 -22.58 3.34 9.67
C LEU A 4 -22.24 3.11 8.18
N PRO A 5 -21.32 3.90 7.61
CA PRO A 5 -20.95 3.73 6.23
C PRO A 5 -20.35 2.34 5.97
N GLU A 6 -20.75 1.72 4.88
CA GLU A 6 -20.18 0.44 4.45
C GLU A 6 -18.73 0.66 4.01
N THR A 7 -17.81 -0.16 4.50
CA THR A 7 -16.38 -0.04 4.21
C THR A 7 -15.69 -1.38 4.01
N LYS A 8 -14.71 -1.40 3.10
CA LYS A 8 -13.77 -2.52 2.94
C LYS A 8 -12.56 -2.40 3.87
N GLY A 9 -12.51 -1.38 4.71
CA GLY A 9 -11.39 -1.10 5.63
C GLY A 9 -11.03 -2.28 6.55
N SER A 10 -12.03 -3.05 7.00
CA SER A 10 -11.77 -4.24 7.81
C SER A 10 -10.91 -5.30 7.11
N ARG A 11 -11.03 -5.45 5.78
CA ARG A 11 -10.18 -6.36 4.99
C ARG A 11 -8.76 -5.84 4.91
N VAL A 12 -8.60 -4.53 4.73
CA VAL A 12 -7.29 -3.86 4.68
C VAL A 12 -6.57 -4.01 6.01
N VAL A 13 -7.23 -3.69 7.12
CA VAL A 13 -6.68 -3.84 8.48
C VAL A 13 -6.24 -5.29 8.72
N LYS A 14 -7.10 -6.26 8.45
CA LYS A 14 -6.77 -7.68 8.61
C LYS A 14 -5.60 -8.11 7.74
N PHE A 15 -5.51 -7.61 6.49
CA PHE A 15 -4.39 -7.90 5.62
C PHE A 15 -3.08 -7.35 6.21
N ILE A 16 -3.06 -6.08 6.58
CA ILE A 16 -1.86 -5.44 7.12
C ILE A 16 -1.40 -6.14 8.39
N GLU A 17 -2.28 -6.34 9.37
CA GLU A 17 -1.91 -6.96 10.65
C GLU A 17 -1.55 -8.45 10.54
N LYS A 18 -1.99 -9.12 9.48
CA LYS A 18 -1.66 -10.53 9.23
C LYS A 18 -0.38 -10.71 8.42
N PHE A 19 -0.17 -9.90 7.39
CA PHE A 19 0.86 -10.13 6.39
C PHE A 19 2.05 -9.19 6.52
N CYS A 20 1.84 -7.96 7.01
CA CYS A 20 2.90 -6.98 7.08
C CYS A 20 3.67 -7.05 8.41
N VAL A 21 4.93 -6.67 8.35
CA VAL A 21 5.83 -6.47 9.49
C VAL A 21 6.39 -5.06 9.43
N HIS A 22 6.97 -4.57 10.53
CA HIS A 22 7.71 -3.31 10.50
C HIS A 22 8.98 -3.47 9.67
N GLY A 23 9.15 -2.59 8.67
CA GLY A 23 10.29 -2.59 7.75
C GLY A 23 11.47 -1.74 8.20
N GLU A 24 11.34 -1.02 9.32
CA GLU A 24 12.37 -0.11 9.85
C GLU A 24 12.13 0.21 11.33
N GLY A 25 13.15 0.82 11.96
CA GLY A 25 13.07 1.27 13.35
C GLY A 25 13.19 0.15 14.39
N ASP A 26 12.84 0.49 15.64
CA ASP A 26 13.01 -0.38 16.81
C ASP A 26 12.16 -1.66 16.75
N PHE A 27 11.09 -1.65 15.98
CA PHE A 27 10.17 -2.79 15.80
C PHE A 27 10.45 -3.59 14.52
N PHE A 28 11.62 -3.43 13.91
CA PHE A 28 11.99 -4.12 12.67
C PHE A 28 11.70 -5.63 12.75
N GLY A 29 10.94 -6.15 11.77
CA GLY A 29 10.56 -7.55 11.68
C GLY A 29 9.37 -7.97 12.56
N GLU A 30 8.92 -7.13 13.49
CA GLU A 30 7.74 -7.42 14.31
C GLU A 30 6.44 -7.23 13.52
N PRO A 31 5.34 -7.92 13.88
CA PRO A 31 4.05 -7.76 13.22
C PRO A 31 3.58 -6.31 13.23
N PHE A 32 3.15 -5.81 12.07
CA PHE A 32 2.67 -4.45 11.95
C PHE A 32 1.27 -4.31 12.59
N ARG A 33 1.23 -3.83 13.82
CA ARG A 33 -0.01 -3.51 14.52
C ARG A 33 -0.41 -2.08 14.22
N LEU A 34 -1.65 -1.90 13.76
CA LEU A 34 -2.18 -0.59 13.43
C LEU A 34 -2.74 0.10 14.69
N ASP A 35 -2.40 1.36 14.85
CA ASP A 35 -3.02 2.23 15.86
C ASP A 35 -4.49 2.52 15.51
N ASP A 36 -5.27 2.93 16.49
CA ASP A 36 -6.71 3.21 16.31
C ASP A 36 -6.95 4.31 15.27
N TRP A 37 -6.12 5.35 15.25
CA TRP A 37 -6.22 6.41 14.25
C TRP A 37 -5.90 5.93 12.83
N GLN A 38 -4.95 5.00 12.68
CA GLN A 38 -4.63 4.37 11.38
C GLN A 38 -5.79 3.52 10.90
N LYS A 39 -6.40 2.75 11.80
CA LYS A 39 -7.61 1.97 11.49
C LYS A 39 -8.76 2.88 11.06
N ALA A 40 -9.01 3.96 11.79
CA ALA A 40 -10.05 4.92 11.45
C ALA A 40 -9.83 5.53 10.05
N LEU A 41 -8.60 5.96 9.75
CA LEU A 41 -8.21 6.46 8.43
C LEU A 41 -8.43 5.42 7.34
N ILE A 42 -8.06 4.17 7.56
CA ILE A 42 -8.26 3.08 6.60
C ILE A 42 -9.74 2.82 6.38
N TYR A 43 -10.56 2.81 7.44
CA TYR A 43 -11.99 2.61 7.30
C TYR A 43 -12.64 3.70 6.47
N GLU A 44 -12.26 4.96 6.65
CA GLU A 44 -12.73 6.08 5.85
C GLU A 44 -12.25 5.99 4.40
N LEU A 45 -10.94 5.79 4.18
CA LEU A 45 -10.34 5.72 2.84
C LEU A 45 -10.96 4.62 1.97
N TYR A 46 -11.36 3.51 2.59
CA TYR A 46 -11.94 2.34 1.92
C TYR A 46 -13.47 2.27 2.01
N GLU A 47 -14.12 3.38 2.38
CA GLU A 47 -15.59 3.49 2.34
C GLU A 47 -16.12 3.22 0.93
N VAL A 48 -17.24 2.51 0.85
CA VAL A 48 -17.90 2.16 -0.40
C VAL A 48 -19.31 2.74 -0.44
N ASN A 49 -19.79 3.00 -1.64
CA ASN A 49 -21.16 3.38 -1.88
C ASN A 49 -22.09 2.14 -1.94
N LYS A 50 -23.40 2.37 -2.03
CA LYS A 50 -24.42 1.31 -2.10
C LYS A 50 -24.21 0.30 -3.25
N LYS A 51 -23.36 0.63 -4.26
CA LYS A 51 -22.99 -0.26 -5.37
C LYS A 51 -21.68 -1.03 -5.09
N GLY A 52 -21.09 -0.88 -3.92
CA GLY A 52 -19.81 -1.49 -3.55
C GLY A 52 -18.57 -0.86 -4.21
N ASN A 53 -18.72 0.29 -4.88
CA ASN A 53 -17.60 1.03 -5.43
C ASN A 53 -16.99 1.96 -4.39
N ARG A 54 -15.67 2.19 -4.45
CA ARG A 54 -15.00 3.15 -3.57
C ARG A 54 -15.64 4.53 -3.65
N LYS A 55 -15.90 5.12 -2.50
CA LYS A 55 -16.40 6.49 -2.38
C LYS A 55 -15.31 7.49 -2.75
N TYR A 56 -14.09 7.28 -2.27
CA TYR A 56 -12.93 8.10 -2.57
C TYR A 56 -12.02 7.41 -3.58
N ARG A 57 -11.61 8.14 -4.61
CA ARG A 57 -10.65 7.68 -5.62
C ARG A 57 -9.24 8.19 -5.32
N GLU A 58 -9.16 9.28 -4.59
CA GLU A 58 -7.92 9.94 -4.21
C GLU A 58 -7.97 10.25 -2.72
N GLY A 59 -6.82 10.17 -2.04
CA GLY A 59 -6.65 10.55 -0.65
C GLY A 59 -5.34 11.29 -0.47
N LEU A 60 -5.38 12.45 0.16
CA LEU A 60 -4.20 13.19 0.59
C LEU A 60 -4.01 13.01 2.09
N ILE A 61 -2.92 12.36 2.48
CA ILE A 61 -2.63 12.05 3.88
C ILE A 61 -1.44 12.91 4.34
N GLY A 62 -1.74 13.91 5.15
CA GLY A 62 -0.76 14.77 5.80
C GLY A 62 -0.51 14.34 7.24
N LEU A 63 0.71 13.93 7.56
CA LEU A 63 1.13 13.56 8.91
C LEU A 63 2.46 14.22 9.26
N PRO A 64 2.70 14.60 10.52
CA PRO A 64 4.00 15.06 10.97
C PRO A 64 5.09 14.02 10.73
N LYS A 65 6.35 14.47 10.65
CA LYS A 65 7.51 13.59 10.52
C LYS A 65 7.59 12.64 11.74
N GLY A 66 7.91 11.37 11.50
CA GLY A 66 8.07 10.37 12.57
C GLY A 66 6.80 9.60 12.95
N ASN A 67 5.65 9.88 12.32
CA ASN A 67 4.39 9.18 12.62
C ASN A 67 4.11 7.96 11.72
N GLY A 68 5.14 7.27 11.23
CA GLY A 68 4.97 6.01 10.50
C GLY A 68 4.27 6.12 9.14
N LYS A 69 4.20 7.32 8.54
CA LYS A 69 3.50 7.55 7.27
C LYS A 69 3.99 6.64 6.15
N SER A 70 5.31 6.54 5.96
CA SER A 70 5.91 5.73 4.89
C SER A 70 5.59 4.25 5.07
N ALA A 71 5.65 3.75 6.30
CA ALA A 71 5.32 2.36 6.62
C ALA A 71 3.82 2.06 6.36
N LEU A 72 2.92 2.98 6.78
CA LEU A 72 1.49 2.83 6.54
C LEU A 72 1.17 2.83 5.03
N ILE A 73 1.73 3.78 4.27
CA ILE A 73 1.49 3.87 2.83
C ILE A 73 2.10 2.66 2.10
N ALA A 74 3.27 2.18 2.52
CA ALA A 74 3.87 0.97 1.99
C ALA A 74 2.97 -0.27 2.21
N ALA A 75 2.41 -0.42 3.41
CA ALA A 75 1.48 -1.51 3.73
C ALA A 75 0.17 -1.41 2.92
N LEU A 76 -0.36 -0.20 2.71
CA LEU A 76 -1.51 0.03 1.83
C LEU A 76 -1.18 -0.33 0.37
N GLY A 77 -0.01 0.03 -0.13
CA GLY A 77 0.46 -0.36 -1.47
C GLY A 77 0.55 -1.88 -1.64
N LEU A 78 1.02 -2.59 -0.62
CA LEU A 78 1.05 -4.05 -0.62
C LEU A 78 -0.35 -4.67 -0.57
N TYR A 79 -1.28 -4.06 0.14
CA TYR A 79 -2.69 -4.48 0.09
C TYR A 79 -3.28 -4.28 -1.32
N GLU A 80 -3.01 -3.16 -1.97
CA GLU A 80 -3.49 -2.92 -3.34
C GLU A 80 -2.90 -3.94 -4.33
N LEU A 81 -1.66 -4.34 -4.11
CA LEU A 81 -0.99 -5.34 -4.93
C LEU A 81 -1.56 -6.75 -4.71
N LEU A 82 -1.82 -7.15 -3.46
CA LEU A 82 -2.05 -8.56 -3.10
C LEU A 82 -3.44 -8.85 -2.54
N GLY A 83 -4.11 -7.86 -1.95
CA GLY A 83 -5.35 -8.03 -1.19
C GLY A 83 -6.59 -7.38 -1.80
N SER A 84 -6.43 -6.49 -2.78
CA SER A 84 -7.52 -5.69 -3.35
C SER A 84 -8.50 -6.50 -4.20
N GLY A 85 -8.09 -7.66 -4.72
CA GLY A 85 -8.89 -8.49 -5.61
C GLY A 85 -8.84 -8.07 -7.09
N VAL A 86 -7.99 -7.12 -7.46
CA VAL A 86 -7.74 -6.76 -8.85
C VAL A 86 -6.95 -7.88 -9.53
N THR A 87 -7.37 -8.33 -10.71
CA THR A 87 -6.79 -9.49 -11.39
C THR A 87 -5.34 -9.28 -11.84
N SER A 88 -4.99 -8.09 -12.28
CA SER A 88 -3.62 -7.72 -12.69
C SER A 88 -3.27 -6.36 -12.12
N PRO A 89 -2.99 -6.27 -10.81
CA PRO A 89 -2.76 -4.99 -10.16
C PRO A 89 -1.44 -4.37 -10.63
N LEU A 90 -1.49 -3.07 -10.91
CA LEU A 90 -0.33 -2.24 -11.19
C LEU A 90 -0.27 -1.13 -10.14
N VAL A 91 0.68 -1.23 -9.22
CA VAL A 91 0.88 -0.25 -8.15
C VAL A 91 2.11 0.58 -8.47
N ALA A 92 1.92 1.85 -8.81
CA ALA A 92 3.01 2.77 -9.06
C ALA A 92 3.34 3.59 -7.81
N VAL A 93 4.61 3.63 -7.42
CA VAL A 93 5.14 4.51 -6.38
C VAL A 93 5.98 5.57 -7.07
N ALA A 94 5.52 6.81 -7.05
CA ALA A 94 6.13 7.94 -7.71
C ALA A 94 6.60 9.01 -6.71
N ALA A 95 7.67 9.69 -7.06
CA ALA A 95 8.12 10.91 -6.37
C ALA A 95 8.94 11.75 -7.34
N ALA A 96 9.34 12.96 -6.95
CA ALA A 96 10.16 13.84 -7.78
C ALA A 96 11.52 13.22 -8.15
N SER A 97 12.04 12.32 -7.33
CA SER A 97 13.26 11.54 -7.64
C SER A 97 13.09 10.06 -7.28
N TYR A 98 13.96 9.21 -7.82
CA TYR A 98 14.01 7.79 -7.47
C TYR A 98 14.34 7.57 -5.99
N GLU A 99 15.20 8.41 -5.41
CA GLU A 99 15.58 8.35 -4.00
C GLU A 99 14.36 8.60 -3.09
N GLN A 100 13.54 9.58 -3.45
CA GLN A 100 12.31 9.87 -2.72
C GLN A 100 11.27 8.77 -2.88
N ALA A 101 11.07 8.27 -4.10
CA ALA A 101 10.18 7.12 -4.33
C ALA A 101 10.64 5.89 -3.54
N ASN A 102 11.95 5.73 -3.36
CA ASN A 102 12.52 4.61 -2.61
C ASN A 102 12.21 4.65 -1.11
N LEU A 103 11.83 5.78 -0.54
CA LEU A 103 11.40 5.84 0.86
C LEU A 103 10.19 4.93 1.12
N VAL A 104 9.22 4.93 0.22
CA VAL A 104 8.03 4.07 0.32
C VAL A 104 8.28 2.72 -0.33
N PHE A 105 8.83 2.70 -1.54
CA PHE A 105 9.07 1.47 -2.29
C PHE A 105 10.09 0.55 -1.61
N GLY A 106 11.16 1.11 -1.06
CA GLY A 106 12.15 0.39 -0.26
C GLY A 106 11.52 -0.25 0.98
N THR A 107 10.66 0.48 1.69
CA THR A 107 9.90 -0.05 2.82
C THR A 107 8.98 -1.20 2.37
N MET A 108 8.28 -1.09 1.22
CA MET A 108 7.50 -2.19 0.67
C MET A 108 8.35 -3.45 0.44
N LYS A 109 9.55 -3.29 -0.15
CA LYS A 109 10.48 -4.40 -0.38
C LYS A 109 10.92 -5.04 0.93
N THR A 110 11.30 -4.24 1.92
CA THR A 110 11.70 -4.74 3.23
C THR A 110 10.57 -5.51 3.90
N ILE A 111 9.35 -4.98 3.91
CA ILE A 111 8.17 -5.70 4.44
C ILE A 111 8.00 -7.05 3.73
N CYS A 112 8.14 -7.10 2.40
CA CYS A 112 8.02 -8.34 1.65
C CYS A 112 9.09 -9.37 2.02
N ASN A 113 10.33 -8.92 2.21
CA ASN A 113 11.47 -9.81 2.50
C ASN A 113 11.44 -10.33 3.93
N GLU A 114 11.04 -9.50 4.88
CA GLU A 114 10.99 -9.85 6.31
C GLU A 114 9.74 -10.64 6.69
N SER A 115 8.62 -10.43 5.98
CA SER A 115 7.40 -11.20 6.23
C SER A 115 7.50 -12.64 5.70
N HIS A 116 7.35 -13.62 6.59
CA HIS A 116 7.31 -15.04 6.23
C HIS A 116 6.22 -15.38 5.21
N LEU A 117 5.09 -14.66 5.26
CA LEU A 117 3.97 -14.89 4.36
C LEU A 117 4.20 -14.21 3.00
N LEU A 118 4.60 -12.93 3.01
CA LEU A 118 4.73 -12.15 1.78
C LEU A 118 5.89 -12.62 0.90
N ARG A 119 7.03 -12.99 1.47
CA ARG A 119 8.17 -13.48 0.67
C ARG A 119 7.87 -14.75 -0.14
N ASN A 120 6.85 -15.50 0.26
CA ASN A 120 6.38 -16.65 -0.52
C ASN A 120 5.43 -16.26 -1.65
N MET A 121 4.82 -15.07 -1.57
CA MET A 121 3.83 -14.56 -2.53
C MET A 121 4.43 -13.67 -3.62
N VAL A 122 5.58 -13.05 -3.36
CA VAL A 122 6.20 -12.10 -4.27
C VAL A 122 7.69 -12.38 -4.50
N THR A 123 8.21 -11.82 -5.59
CA THR A 123 9.66 -11.69 -5.85
C THR A 123 10.00 -10.21 -5.90
N THR A 124 11.01 -9.81 -5.13
CA THR A 124 11.48 -8.42 -5.06
C THR A 124 12.69 -8.22 -5.96
N TYR A 125 12.62 -7.23 -6.85
CA TYR A 125 13.71 -6.77 -7.70
C TYR A 125 14.15 -5.36 -7.29
N GLU A 126 15.12 -4.81 -7.98
CA GLU A 126 15.61 -3.46 -7.69
C GLU A 126 14.50 -2.41 -7.82
N ASN A 127 13.75 -2.44 -8.91
CA ASN A 127 12.77 -1.42 -9.28
C ASN A 127 11.33 -1.91 -9.27
N GLU A 128 11.09 -3.18 -8.98
CA GLU A 128 9.74 -3.74 -8.96
C GLU A 128 9.59 -4.89 -7.97
N ILE A 129 8.34 -5.13 -7.57
CA ILE A 129 7.89 -6.27 -6.79
C ILE A 129 6.86 -7.00 -7.64
N GLN A 130 7.11 -8.25 -8.00
CA GLN A 130 6.22 -9.06 -8.83
C GLN A 130 5.47 -10.09 -8.00
N ILE A 131 4.20 -10.34 -8.32
CA ILE A 131 3.44 -11.44 -7.73
C ILE A 131 3.95 -12.76 -8.35
N LYS A 132 4.22 -13.76 -7.50
CA LYS A 132 4.59 -15.11 -7.98
C LYS A 132 3.36 -15.81 -8.56
N ASN A 133 3.52 -16.43 -9.72
CA ASN A 133 2.51 -17.27 -10.37
C ASN A 133 1.19 -16.52 -10.72
N ALA A 134 1.19 -15.20 -10.72
CA ALA A 134 0.05 -14.38 -11.12
C ALA A 134 0.52 -13.07 -11.75
N PRO A 135 -0.27 -12.47 -12.65
CA PRO A 135 0.04 -11.15 -13.18
C PRO A 135 -0.12 -10.08 -12.09
N GLY A 136 0.69 -9.03 -12.18
CA GLY A 136 0.63 -7.88 -11.28
C GLY A 136 1.98 -7.55 -10.67
N ARG A 137 2.21 -6.24 -10.50
CA ARG A 137 3.46 -5.75 -9.92
C ARG A 137 3.28 -4.39 -9.25
N ALA A 138 4.16 -4.09 -8.30
CA ALA A 138 4.44 -2.74 -7.84
C ALA A 138 5.78 -2.29 -8.39
N PHE A 139 5.91 -1.01 -8.72
CA PHE A 139 7.14 -0.45 -9.27
C PHE A 139 7.31 1.01 -8.88
N ARG A 140 8.56 1.46 -8.85
CA ARG A 140 8.89 2.86 -8.57
C ARG A 140 9.18 3.62 -9.85
N VAL A 141 8.77 4.90 -9.87
CA VAL A 141 9.04 5.83 -10.97
C VAL A 141 9.50 7.18 -10.43
N ALA A 142 10.41 7.83 -11.15
CA ALA A 142 10.65 9.24 -10.96
C ALA A 142 9.63 10.02 -11.81
N ALA A 143 8.82 10.86 -11.17
CA ALA A 143 7.86 11.70 -11.86
C ALA A 143 8.60 12.85 -12.57
N LYS A 144 9.07 12.63 -13.80
CA LYS A 144 9.40 13.72 -14.70
C LYS A 144 8.11 14.16 -15.40
N ALA A 145 7.91 15.47 -15.54
CA ALA A 145 6.80 16.01 -16.31
C ALA A 145 6.73 15.31 -17.68
N GLY A 146 5.62 14.59 -17.96
CA GLY A 146 5.41 13.86 -19.21
C GLY A 146 5.54 12.32 -19.14
N THR A 147 6.02 11.72 -18.05
CA THR A 147 6.15 10.26 -17.96
C THR A 147 5.06 9.56 -17.11
N ALA A 148 4.21 10.33 -16.44
CA ALA A 148 3.07 9.81 -15.68
C ALA A 148 1.83 9.50 -16.54
N ASP A 149 1.82 9.90 -17.81
CA ASP A 149 0.72 9.68 -18.74
C ASP A 149 0.84 8.30 -19.41
N GLY A 150 -0.13 7.43 -19.14
CA GLY A 150 -0.37 6.24 -19.95
C GLY A 150 -0.46 4.89 -19.24
N GLY A 151 -0.12 4.79 -17.97
CA GLY A 151 -0.30 3.55 -17.22
C GLY A 151 -1.71 3.43 -16.64
N ARG A 152 -2.45 2.38 -16.98
CA ARG A 152 -3.70 2.02 -16.27
C ARG A 152 -3.34 1.44 -14.90
N ASN A 153 -2.76 2.28 -14.03
CA ASN A 153 -2.44 1.87 -12.69
C ASN A 153 -3.71 1.59 -11.89
N SER A 154 -3.74 0.48 -11.17
CA SER A 154 -4.82 0.18 -10.22
C SER A 154 -4.68 0.97 -8.93
N CYS A 155 -3.45 1.39 -8.60
CA CYS A 155 -3.11 2.26 -7.48
C CYS A 155 -1.91 3.12 -7.83
N PHE A 156 -1.93 4.38 -7.42
CA PHE A 156 -0.84 5.33 -7.58
C PHE A 156 -0.53 5.98 -6.24
N ILE A 157 0.72 5.92 -5.82
CA ILE A 157 1.26 6.50 -4.58
C ILE A 157 2.28 7.57 -4.95
N ALA A 158 2.08 8.81 -4.45
CA ALA A 158 2.97 9.93 -4.72
C ALA A 158 3.35 10.68 -3.43
#